data_27e07e5ce223cc9979a08eaf814b500a
#
_entry.id   27e07e5ce223cc9979a08eaf814b500a
#
_cell.length_a   1.000
_cell.length_b   1.000
_cell.length_c   1.000
_cell.angle_alpha   90.00
_cell.angle_beta   90.00
_cell.angle_gamma   90.00
#
_symmetry.space_group_name_H-M   'P 1'
#
loop_
_entity.id
_entity.type
_entity.pdbx_description
1 polymer ?
#
loop_
_entity_poly.entity_id
_entity_poly.type
_entity_poly.pdbx_seq_one_letter_code
_entity_poly.pdbx_strand_id
1 'polypeptide(L)'
;MCSFVINICMTSTATTQTLFTLPVFNINGTSSRSIEHEYHQALQAFRIAERMLMNCTCHGRDFQTQSTAAYSIAKQERDQMLSHCQAIHDYLEAWYWHAVDSN
;
A
#
# COMPACT_ATOMS: atom_id res chain seq x y z
N MET A 1 -14.33 1.05 -8.50
CA MET A 1 -13.90 1.74 -7.80
C MET A 1 -12.48 1.75 -7.60
N CYS A 2 -11.86 0.86 -7.20
CA CYS A 2 -10.50 0.98 -6.98
C CYS A 2 -9.69 1.11 -8.21
N SER A 3 -10.14 0.65 -9.31
CA SER A 3 -9.32 0.72 -10.47
C SER A 3 -9.06 2.15 -10.90
N PHE A 4 -10.02 3.05 -10.59
CA PHE A 4 -9.82 4.34 -10.97
C PHE A 4 -8.68 4.99 -10.24
N VAL A 5 -8.42 4.60 -9.08
CA VAL A 5 -7.30 5.11 -8.34
C VAL A 5 -6.00 4.77 -9.02
N ILE A 6 -5.90 3.60 -9.56
CA ILE A 6 -4.69 3.19 -10.20
C ILE A 6 -4.39 4.04 -11.40
N ASN A 7 -5.40 4.36 -12.15
CA ASN A 7 -5.18 5.20 -13.31
C ASN A 7 -4.64 6.55 -12.95
N ILE A 8 -5.13 7.08 -11.87
CA ILE A 8 -4.65 8.35 -11.44
C ILE A 8 -3.18 8.31 -11.12
N CYS A 9 -2.76 7.26 -10.51
CA CYS A 9 -1.36 7.13 -10.20
C CYS A 9 -0.51 7.22 -11.42
N MET A 10 -0.93 6.60 -12.48
CA MET A 10 -0.11 6.62 -13.64
C MET A 10 -0.03 7.96 -14.27
N THR A 11 -1.09 8.69 -14.25
CA THR A 11 -1.06 9.95 -14.94
C THR A 11 -0.24 10.98 -14.22
N SER A 12 0.01 10.78 -12.96
CA SER A 12 0.70 11.81 -12.21
C SER A 12 2.18 11.61 -12.14
N THR A 13 2.71 10.79 -12.97
CA THR A 13 4.09 10.45 -12.84
C THR A 13 5.03 11.61 -12.84
N ALA A 14 4.79 12.56 -13.66
CA ALA A 14 5.76 13.59 -13.81
C ALA A 14 5.76 14.59 -12.68
N THR A 15 4.83 14.52 -11.84
CA THR A 15 4.75 15.56 -10.85
C THR A 15 5.42 15.15 -9.58
N THR A 16 5.79 16.12 -8.81
CA THR A 16 6.31 15.88 -7.51
C THR A 16 5.24 16.02 -6.46
N GLN A 17 4.03 16.25 -6.86
CA GLN A 17 2.96 16.40 -5.91
C GLN A 17 2.56 15.07 -5.33
N THR A 18 2.19 15.10 -4.08
CA THR A 18 1.70 13.90 -3.45
C THR A 18 0.27 13.66 -3.89
N LEU A 19 -0.13 12.39 -3.88
CA LEU A 19 -1.48 12.02 -4.18
C LEU A 19 -2.37 12.06 -2.95
N PHE A 20 -1.81 12.31 -1.80
CA PHE A 20 -2.53 12.22 -0.55
C PHE A 20 -2.59 13.58 0.13
N THR A 21 -3.63 13.77 0.93
CA THR A 21 -3.74 14.97 1.73
C THR A 21 -2.92 14.79 2.98
N LEU A 22 -1.91 15.61 3.15
CA LEU A 22 -1.00 15.50 4.26
C LEU A 22 -1.21 16.68 5.21
N PRO A 23 -0.95 16.50 6.51
CA PRO A 23 -1.20 17.54 7.47
C PRO A 23 -0.16 18.65 7.42
N VAL A 24 -0.58 19.84 7.83
CA VAL A 24 0.35 20.90 8.10
C VAL A 24 0.49 20.94 9.62
N PHE A 25 1.69 20.70 10.11
CA PHE A 25 1.89 20.59 11.54
C PHE A 25 1.80 21.94 12.21
N ASN A 26 1.09 21.99 13.32
CA ASN A 26 0.86 23.23 14.04
C ASN A 26 0.73 22.92 15.52
N ILE A 27 0.77 23.99 16.30
CA ILE A 27 0.85 23.83 17.75
C ILE A 27 -0.40 23.21 18.36
N ASN A 28 -1.53 23.29 17.66
CA ASN A 28 -2.77 22.74 18.19
C ASN A 28 -3.04 21.32 17.73
N GLY A 29 -2.22 20.78 16.87
CA GLY A 29 -2.42 19.44 16.35
C GLY A 29 -1.41 18.47 16.89
N THR A 30 -1.42 17.28 16.33
CA THR A 30 -0.46 16.24 16.69
C THR A 30 0.91 16.65 16.18
N SER A 31 1.93 16.43 16.99
CA SER A 31 3.28 16.81 16.58
C SER A 31 3.79 15.95 15.45
N SER A 32 4.71 16.50 14.66
CA SER A 32 5.31 15.75 13.58
C SER A 32 6.07 14.54 14.12
N ARG A 33 6.66 14.66 15.29
CA ARG A 33 7.36 13.51 15.86
C ARG A 33 6.42 12.37 16.21
N SER A 34 5.24 12.69 16.72
CA SER A 34 4.26 11.65 17.02
C SER A 34 3.78 10.98 15.75
N ILE A 35 3.52 11.74 14.71
CA ILE A 35 3.09 11.20 13.44
C ILE A 35 4.20 10.35 12.83
N GLU A 36 5.43 10.83 12.90
CA GLU A 36 6.56 10.06 12.41
C GLU A 36 6.65 8.71 13.09
N HIS A 37 6.52 8.70 14.41
CA HIS A 37 6.61 7.45 15.17
C HIS A 37 5.48 6.50 14.82
N GLU A 38 4.25 7.02 14.76
CA GLU A 38 3.10 6.18 14.46
C GLU A 38 3.19 5.56 13.09
N TYR A 39 3.56 6.35 12.10
CA TYR A 39 3.62 5.83 10.73
C TYR A 39 4.84 4.96 10.50
N HIS A 40 5.92 5.20 11.25
CA HIS A 40 7.06 4.29 11.21
C HIS A 40 6.65 2.90 11.68
N GLN A 41 5.93 2.84 12.79
CA GLN A 41 5.50 1.55 13.30
C GLN A 41 4.49 0.88 12.37
N ALA A 42 3.59 1.66 11.81
CA ALA A 42 2.62 1.12 10.86
C ALA A 42 3.31 0.57 9.63
N LEU A 43 4.32 1.30 9.12
CA LEU A 43 5.08 0.82 7.97
C LEU A 43 5.77 -0.49 8.25
N GLN A 44 6.40 -0.60 9.42
CA GLN A 44 7.10 -1.84 9.76
C GLN A 44 6.15 -3.00 9.87
N ALA A 45 5.03 -2.80 10.54
CA ALA A 45 4.04 -3.86 10.69
C ALA A 45 3.46 -4.26 9.34
N PHE A 46 3.23 -3.28 8.50
CA PHE A 46 2.63 -3.57 7.20
C PHE A 46 3.60 -4.30 6.29
N ARG A 47 4.88 -3.96 6.35
CA ARG A 47 5.89 -4.67 5.56
C ARG A 47 5.95 -6.14 5.93
N ILE A 48 5.82 -6.44 7.22
CA ILE A 48 5.82 -7.83 7.65
C ILE A 48 4.57 -8.53 7.12
N ALA A 49 3.41 -7.89 7.24
CA ALA A 49 2.18 -8.49 6.77
C ALA A 49 2.21 -8.73 5.26
N GLU A 50 2.73 -7.78 4.52
CA GLU A 50 2.83 -7.91 3.08
C GLU A 50 3.74 -9.07 2.69
N ARG A 51 4.88 -9.17 3.38
CA ARG A 51 5.79 -10.28 3.11
C ARG A 51 5.14 -11.63 3.39
N MET A 52 4.38 -11.70 4.45
CA MET A 52 3.69 -12.94 4.76
C MET A 52 2.64 -13.27 3.73
N LEU A 53 1.94 -12.28 3.22
CA LEU A 53 0.98 -12.50 2.15
C LEU A 53 1.68 -13.01 0.89
N MET A 54 2.82 -12.43 0.57
CA MET A 54 3.57 -12.87 -0.60
C MET A 54 4.02 -14.33 -0.48
N ASN A 55 4.21 -14.79 0.73
CA ASN A 55 4.63 -16.17 0.95
C ASN A 55 3.48 -17.16 1.10
N CYS A 56 2.26 -16.68 1.08
CA CYS A 56 1.12 -17.59 1.12
C CYS A 56 1.05 -18.40 -0.15
N THR A 57 0.63 -19.64 0.00
CA THR A 57 0.61 -20.57 -1.12
C THR A 57 -0.51 -20.24 -2.10
N CYS A 58 -0.17 -20.29 -3.38
CA CYS A 58 -1.16 -20.21 -4.44
C CYS A 58 -0.59 -20.99 -5.62
N HIS A 59 -0.82 -22.30 -5.62
CA HIS A 59 -0.30 -23.19 -6.64
C HIS A 59 -1.39 -23.72 -7.54
N GLY A 60 -1.05 -23.96 -8.80
CA GLY A 60 -2.02 -24.51 -9.73
C GLY A 60 -2.61 -25.83 -9.26
N ARG A 61 -1.80 -26.65 -8.58
CA ARG A 61 -2.30 -27.94 -8.14
C ARG A 61 -3.41 -27.85 -7.10
N ASP A 62 -3.54 -26.70 -6.41
CA ASP A 62 -4.60 -26.52 -5.46
C ASP A 62 -5.95 -26.36 -6.16
N PHE A 63 -5.93 -26.16 -7.46
CA PHE A 63 -7.14 -25.93 -8.24
C PHE A 63 -7.38 -27.02 -9.27
N GLN A 64 -6.73 -28.17 -9.11
CA GLN A 64 -6.79 -29.20 -10.15
C GLN A 64 -8.17 -29.76 -10.40
N THR A 65 -9.01 -29.79 -9.39
CA THR A 65 -10.34 -30.34 -9.55
C THR A 65 -11.37 -29.31 -9.98
N GLN A 66 -10.90 -28.10 -10.29
CA GLN A 66 -11.80 -27.04 -10.69
C GLN A 66 -11.64 -26.75 -12.18
N SER A 67 -12.29 -25.72 -12.66
CA SER A 67 -12.17 -25.36 -14.06
C SER A 67 -10.73 -24.97 -14.37
N THR A 68 -10.38 -25.05 -15.65
CA THR A 68 -9.02 -24.72 -16.04
C THR A 68 -8.69 -23.25 -15.78
N ALA A 69 -9.69 -22.39 -15.67
CA ALA A 69 -9.46 -20.99 -15.44
C ALA A 69 -9.33 -20.64 -13.96
N ALA A 70 -9.65 -21.56 -13.07
CA ALA A 70 -9.70 -21.22 -11.65
C ALA A 70 -8.37 -20.73 -11.11
N TYR A 71 -7.29 -21.39 -11.46
CA TYR A 71 -5.99 -20.97 -10.97
C TYR A 71 -5.60 -19.61 -11.53
N SER A 72 -5.88 -19.38 -12.78
CA SER A 72 -5.55 -18.11 -13.39
C SER A 72 -6.30 -16.95 -12.74
N ILE A 73 -7.56 -17.17 -12.41
CA ILE A 73 -8.35 -16.16 -11.73
C ILE A 73 -7.82 -15.93 -10.33
N ALA A 74 -7.54 -17.00 -9.61
CA ALA A 74 -7.02 -16.86 -8.24
C ALA A 74 -5.69 -16.10 -8.24
N LYS A 75 -4.85 -16.38 -9.23
CA LYS A 75 -3.57 -15.70 -9.32
C LYS A 75 -3.76 -14.22 -9.60
N GLN A 76 -4.70 -13.88 -10.45
CA GLN A 76 -4.99 -12.47 -10.73
C GLN A 76 -5.51 -11.75 -9.50
N GLU A 77 -6.37 -12.43 -8.74
CA GLU A 77 -6.89 -11.84 -7.51
C GLU A 77 -5.76 -11.57 -6.52
N ARG A 78 -4.85 -12.52 -6.40
CA ARG A 78 -3.72 -12.35 -5.52
C ARG A 78 -2.85 -11.17 -5.95
N ASP A 79 -2.59 -11.07 -7.26
CA ASP A 79 -1.79 -9.97 -7.77
C ASP A 79 -2.45 -8.63 -7.51
N GLN A 80 -3.77 -8.58 -7.59
CA GLN A 80 -4.49 -7.36 -7.25
C GLN A 80 -4.36 -7.00 -5.78
N MET A 81 -4.42 -8.00 -4.91
CA MET A 81 -4.27 -7.74 -3.49
C MET A 81 -2.87 -7.22 -3.18
N LEU A 82 -1.85 -7.78 -3.82
CA LEU A 82 -0.50 -7.28 -3.64
C LEU A 82 -0.35 -5.85 -4.16
N SER A 83 -1.06 -5.53 -5.22
CA SER A 83 -1.08 -4.18 -5.73
C SER A 83 -1.72 -3.22 -4.74
N HIS A 84 -2.78 -3.66 -4.07
CA HIS A 84 -3.40 -2.84 -3.03
C HIS A 84 -2.44 -2.64 -1.85
N CYS A 85 -1.66 -3.67 -1.54
CA CYS A 85 -0.65 -3.53 -0.49
C CYS A 85 0.36 -2.45 -0.86
N GLN A 86 0.75 -2.39 -2.11
CA GLN A 86 1.67 -1.35 -2.54
C GLN A 86 1.05 0.03 -2.38
N ALA A 87 -0.22 0.16 -2.68
CA ALA A 87 -0.91 1.44 -2.52
C ALA A 87 -0.94 1.87 -1.06
N ILE A 88 -1.20 0.93 -0.16
CA ILE A 88 -1.20 1.24 1.27
C ILE A 88 0.19 1.62 1.73
N HIS A 89 1.19 0.91 1.24
CA HIS A 89 2.57 1.21 1.58
C HIS A 89 2.94 2.63 1.16
N ASP A 90 2.54 3.01 -0.04
CA ASP A 90 2.82 4.36 -0.54
C ASP A 90 2.15 5.41 0.32
N TYR A 91 0.94 5.15 0.77
CA TYR A 91 0.23 6.06 1.64
C TYR A 91 0.97 6.24 2.97
N LEU A 92 1.37 5.12 3.57
CA LEU A 92 2.07 5.18 4.85
C LEU A 92 3.41 5.89 4.70
N GLU A 93 4.10 5.65 3.61
CA GLU A 93 5.38 6.31 3.37
C GLU A 93 5.22 7.81 3.16
N ALA A 94 4.16 8.21 2.48
CA ALA A 94 3.94 9.63 2.24
C ALA A 94 3.79 10.38 3.55
N TRP A 95 3.02 9.82 4.47
CA TRP A 95 2.85 10.43 5.78
C TRP A 95 4.15 10.41 6.58
N TYR A 96 4.83 9.29 6.55
CA TYR A 96 6.06 9.15 7.31
C TYR A 96 7.11 10.17 6.87
N TRP A 97 7.38 10.23 5.58
CA TRP A 97 8.42 11.14 5.09
C TRP A 97 8.03 12.60 5.24
N HIS A 98 6.74 12.89 5.11
CA HIS A 98 6.26 14.25 5.35
C HIS A 98 6.56 14.66 6.80
N ALA A 99 6.32 13.77 7.74
CA ALA A 99 6.58 14.06 9.14
C ALA A 99 8.07 14.20 9.41
N VAL A 100 8.89 13.32 8.81
CA VAL A 100 10.33 13.39 8.97
C VAL A 100 10.86 14.72 8.45
N ASP A 101 10.39 15.12 7.28
CA ASP A 101 10.88 16.37 6.68
C ASP A 101 10.43 17.60 7.45
N SER A 102 9.42 17.45 8.28
CA SER A 102 8.91 18.57 9.07
C SER A 102 9.60 18.69 10.43
N ASN A 103 10.43 17.77 10.78
CA ASN A 103 11.18 17.85 12.05
C ASN A 103 12.50 18.68 11.93
#